data_24bbc1d6f522a77ff6f62141595e1c62
#
_entry.id   24bbc1d6f522a77ff6f62141595e1c62
#
_cell.length_a   1.000
_cell.length_b   1.000
_cell.length_c   1.000
_cell.angle_alpha   90.00
_cell.angle_beta   90.00
_cell.angle_gamma   90.00
#
_symmetry.space_group_name_H-M   'P 1'
#
loop_
_entity.id
_entity.type
_entity.pdbx_description
1 polymer ?
#
loop_
_entity_poly.entity_id
_entity_poly.type
_entity_poly.pdbx_seq_one_letter_code
_entity_poly.pdbx_strand_id
1 'polypeptide(L)'
;LLIDILSGLYIHIPFCNKRCNYCDFYLITNLNVVEKYILNLKKEISLSSGLYQEESFNTIFFGGGTPSILSHIQIEDIVNHVNKNFKINSNCEISIEANPEDFFEKDISEYSNIGINRISFGVQSFLDSELKFLTRQHTSIEAENVIKNAVEYFDNINLDIIYSLPSQTIKDIDISLTKAIELNVQHISAYTLTYEERTPLYKTLQKNLIKKNSDSSEGDFYNFVSEKLISNGYKHYEVSNFAKDGYQCRHNLKYWEYENYIGFGPSSHSMVNGVRWNNYRDIVKYSSMLSENKLPIEEKYELNIAQKKIEFIMLALRSTGINFEKYNSIFKEDFKTEFGNSVNELIKNKFSNISQDNFSLSEKGFAVADEIVAKYF
;
A
#
# COMPACT_ATOMS: atom_id res chain seq x y z
N LEU A 1 1.89 10.90 -30.95
CA LEU A 1 2.61 10.05 -29.99
C LEU A 1 1.55 9.40 -29.11
N LEU A 2 1.31 8.11 -29.30
CA LEU A 2 0.57 7.31 -28.30
C LEU A 2 1.44 7.35 -27.04
N ILE A 3 0.96 8.03 -26.00
CA ILE A 3 1.57 7.93 -24.69
C ILE A 3 1.29 6.49 -24.25
N ASP A 4 2.33 5.67 -24.10
CA ASP A 4 2.20 4.33 -23.56
C ASP A 4 1.54 4.46 -22.19
N ILE A 5 0.33 3.92 -22.05
CA ILE A 5 -0.37 3.89 -20.76
C ILE A 5 0.40 2.91 -19.90
N LEU A 6 1.09 3.43 -18.88
CA LEU A 6 1.85 2.63 -17.93
C LEU A 6 0.94 2.21 -16.78
N SER A 7 0.67 0.91 -16.68
CA SER A 7 -0.22 0.31 -15.67
C SER A 7 0.56 -0.39 -14.56
N GLY A 8 -0.11 -0.71 -13.45
CA GLY A 8 0.42 -1.51 -12.35
C GLY A 8 -0.17 -2.93 -12.34
N LEU A 9 0.62 -3.90 -11.92
CA LEU A 9 0.14 -5.23 -11.56
C LEU A 9 0.21 -5.42 -10.05
N TYR A 10 -0.91 -5.80 -9.44
CA TYR A 10 -0.99 -6.20 -8.03
C TYR A 10 -1.24 -7.70 -7.93
N ILE A 11 -0.46 -8.40 -7.14
CA ILE A 11 -0.59 -9.84 -6.92
C ILE A 11 -0.91 -10.08 -5.45
N HIS A 12 -2.12 -10.51 -5.16
CA HIS A 12 -2.60 -10.76 -3.81
C HIS A 12 -2.22 -12.16 -3.33
N ILE A 13 -1.26 -12.28 -2.45
CA ILE A 13 -0.87 -13.54 -1.79
C ILE A 13 -1.61 -13.66 -0.46
N PRO A 14 -2.66 -14.49 -0.37
CA PRO A 14 -3.55 -14.48 0.80
C PRO A 14 -3.06 -15.31 1.99
N PHE A 15 -1.77 -15.55 2.13
CA PHE A 15 -1.25 -16.46 3.14
C PHE A 15 -0.53 -15.73 4.26
N CYS A 16 -0.73 -16.20 5.51
CA CYS A 16 0.03 -15.81 6.69
C CYS A 16 0.26 -17.03 7.58
N ASN A 17 1.40 -17.09 8.26
CA ASN A 17 1.63 -18.11 9.30
C ASN A 17 0.63 -17.94 10.46
N LYS A 18 0.33 -16.68 10.81
CA LYS A 18 -0.60 -16.32 11.89
C LYS A 18 -1.29 -15.00 11.56
N ARG A 19 -2.58 -14.89 11.91
CA ARG A 19 -3.30 -13.63 11.83
C ARG A 19 -2.97 -12.74 13.04
N CYS A 20 -2.47 -11.54 12.79
CA CYS A 20 -2.32 -10.51 13.82
C CYS A 20 -3.67 -10.02 14.33
N ASN A 21 -3.73 -9.58 15.60
CA ASN A 21 -4.99 -9.21 16.25
C ASN A 21 -5.68 -7.96 15.67
N TYR A 22 -4.94 -7.12 14.95
CA TYR A 22 -5.42 -5.87 14.31
C TYR A 22 -5.74 -6.02 12.81
N CYS A 23 -5.30 -7.12 12.18
CA CYS A 23 -5.32 -7.25 10.72
C CYS A 23 -6.71 -7.65 10.18
N ASP A 24 -7.30 -6.82 9.29
CA ASP A 24 -8.56 -7.09 8.56
C ASP A 24 -8.35 -7.56 7.11
N PHE A 25 -7.13 -7.70 6.65
CA PHE A 25 -6.88 -8.19 5.30
C PHE A 25 -7.43 -9.61 5.10
N TYR A 26 -7.79 -9.90 3.84
CA TYR A 26 -8.14 -11.26 3.47
C TYR A 26 -6.90 -12.14 3.52
N LEU A 27 -6.87 -13.09 4.43
CA LEU A 27 -5.76 -14.01 4.59
C LEU A 27 -6.21 -15.38 5.07
N ILE A 28 -5.37 -16.38 4.77
CA ILE A 28 -5.55 -17.79 5.05
C ILE A 28 -4.31 -18.30 5.79
N THR A 29 -4.52 -19.07 6.86
CA THR A 29 -3.41 -19.70 7.61
C THR A 29 -3.16 -21.16 7.24
N ASN A 30 -3.97 -21.74 6.36
CA ASN A 30 -3.74 -23.08 5.83
C ASN A 30 -2.80 -23.02 4.62
N LEU A 31 -1.54 -23.31 4.84
CA LEU A 31 -0.50 -23.26 3.81
C LEU A 31 -0.51 -24.49 2.85
N ASN A 32 -1.25 -25.55 3.16
CA ASN A 32 -1.32 -26.76 2.30
C ASN A 32 -1.95 -26.48 0.92
N VAL A 33 -2.61 -25.33 0.75
CA VAL A 33 -3.26 -24.96 -0.52
C VAL A 33 -2.41 -24.04 -1.39
N VAL A 34 -1.20 -23.66 -0.96
CA VAL A 34 -0.30 -22.72 -1.66
C VAL A 34 -0.03 -23.16 -3.10
N GLU A 35 0.39 -24.41 -3.32
CA GLU A 35 0.70 -24.90 -4.67
C GLU A 35 -0.51 -24.81 -5.61
N LYS A 36 -1.69 -25.21 -5.11
CA LYS A 36 -2.92 -25.11 -5.88
C LYS A 36 -3.29 -23.66 -6.18
N TYR A 37 -3.04 -22.75 -5.22
CA TYR A 37 -3.25 -21.34 -5.41
C TYR A 37 -2.34 -20.78 -6.51
N ILE A 38 -1.04 -21.10 -6.52
CA ILE A 38 -0.10 -20.64 -7.55
C ILE A 38 -0.53 -21.10 -8.95
N LEU A 39 -0.97 -22.34 -9.10
CA LEU A 39 -1.51 -22.85 -10.36
C LEU A 39 -2.75 -22.06 -10.81
N ASN A 40 -3.65 -21.73 -9.89
CA ASN A 40 -4.84 -20.94 -10.19
C ASN A 40 -4.47 -19.48 -10.53
N LEU A 41 -3.55 -18.86 -9.80
CA LEU A 41 -3.06 -17.52 -10.08
C LEU A 41 -2.47 -17.43 -11.50
N LYS A 42 -1.63 -18.37 -11.88
CA LYS A 42 -1.05 -18.44 -13.24
C LYS A 42 -2.14 -18.64 -14.31
N LYS A 43 -3.18 -19.41 -13.99
CA LYS A 43 -4.33 -19.57 -14.90
C LYS A 43 -5.12 -18.27 -15.06
N GLU A 44 -5.36 -17.53 -13.98
CA GLU A 44 -6.01 -16.20 -14.03
C GLU A 44 -5.20 -15.23 -14.90
N ILE A 45 -3.89 -15.14 -14.67
CA ILE A 45 -2.96 -14.32 -15.47
C ILE A 45 -3.07 -14.67 -16.96
N SER A 46 -3.04 -15.96 -17.30
CA SER A 46 -3.15 -16.43 -18.70
C SER A 46 -4.49 -16.11 -19.33
N LEU A 47 -5.60 -16.27 -18.59
CA LEU A 47 -6.95 -15.93 -19.09
C LEU A 47 -7.13 -14.42 -19.31
N SER A 48 -6.42 -13.61 -18.55
CA SER A 48 -6.51 -12.14 -18.61
C SER A 48 -5.61 -11.54 -19.68
N SER A 49 -4.54 -12.22 -20.12
CA SER A 49 -3.49 -11.63 -20.95
C SER A 49 -4.01 -11.06 -22.28
N GLY A 50 -4.98 -11.73 -22.89
CA GLY A 50 -5.60 -11.26 -24.15
C GLY A 50 -6.40 -9.95 -24.03
N LEU A 51 -6.80 -9.56 -22.80
CA LEU A 51 -7.58 -8.35 -22.55
C LEU A 51 -6.72 -7.08 -22.43
N TYR A 52 -5.40 -7.23 -22.22
CA TYR A 52 -4.49 -6.12 -21.88
C TYR A 52 -3.23 -6.10 -22.76
N GLN A 53 -3.35 -6.51 -24.03
CA GLN A 53 -2.22 -6.61 -24.97
C GLN A 53 -1.58 -5.26 -25.31
N GLU A 54 -2.37 -4.19 -25.25
CA GLU A 54 -1.90 -2.82 -25.54
C GLU A 54 -1.30 -2.12 -24.32
N GLU A 55 -1.44 -2.70 -23.13
CA GLU A 55 -0.93 -2.12 -21.90
C GLU A 55 0.54 -2.51 -21.65
N SER A 56 1.33 -1.55 -21.13
CA SER A 56 2.68 -1.78 -20.62
C SER A 56 2.70 -1.60 -19.12
N PHE A 57 3.36 -2.50 -18.39
CA PHE A 57 3.39 -2.48 -16.93
C PHE A 57 4.76 -2.04 -16.42
N ASN A 58 4.78 -1.06 -15.53
CA ASN A 58 6.00 -0.52 -14.92
C ASN A 58 6.09 -0.76 -13.42
N THR A 59 5.08 -1.41 -12.82
CA THR A 59 5.13 -1.88 -11.44
C THR A 59 4.48 -3.26 -11.29
N ILE A 60 5.08 -4.13 -10.49
CA ILE A 60 4.51 -5.39 -9.99
C ILE A 60 4.61 -5.34 -8.48
N PHE A 61 3.50 -5.52 -7.79
CA PHE A 61 3.45 -5.47 -6.33
C PHE A 61 2.86 -6.75 -5.76
N PHE A 62 3.67 -7.50 -5.03
CA PHE A 62 3.22 -8.66 -4.26
C PHE A 62 2.80 -8.20 -2.87
N GLY A 63 1.50 -8.29 -2.57
CA GLY A 63 0.94 -7.87 -1.28
C GLY A 63 -0.15 -8.79 -0.77
N GLY A 64 -0.82 -8.37 0.31
CA GLY A 64 -2.02 -9.02 0.83
C GLY A 64 -1.91 -9.62 2.22
N GLY A 65 -1.67 -10.91 2.34
CA GLY A 65 -1.35 -11.55 3.61
C GLY A 65 0.12 -11.34 3.97
N THR A 66 0.98 -12.23 3.51
CA THR A 66 2.43 -12.15 3.66
C THR A 66 3.09 -12.84 2.46
N PRO A 67 3.40 -12.11 1.39
CA PRO A 67 3.99 -12.69 0.19
C PRO A 67 5.31 -13.41 0.41
N SER A 68 6.13 -12.97 1.37
CA SER A 68 7.41 -13.59 1.74
C SER A 68 7.28 -15.00 2.35
N ILE A 69 6.07 -15.47 2.62
CA ILE A 69 5.82 -16.89 2.95
C ILE A 69 6.21 -17.81 1.78
N LEU A 70 5.95 -17.37 0.55
CA LEU A 70 6.38 -18.11 -0.63
C LEU A 70 7.91 -18.16 -0.69
N SER A 71 8.44 -19.23 -1.23
CA SER A 71 9.87 -19.32 -1.52
C SER A 71 10.23 -18.42 -2.71
N HIS A 72 11.52 -18.06 -2.83
CA HIS A 72 12.01 -17.32 -3.99
C HIS A 72 11.69 -18.07 -5.31
N ILE A 73 11.78 -19.41 -5.33
CA ILE A 73 11.43 -20.22 -6.51
C ILE A 73 9.95 -20.05 -6.91
N GLN A 74 9.04 -20.02 -5.94
CA GLN A 74 7.61 -19.80 -6.19
C GLN A 74 7.33 -18.38 -6.69
N ILE A 75 8.00 -17.37 -6.12
CA ILE A 75 7.90 -15.97 -6.61
C ILE A 75 8.47 -15.86 -8.02
N GLU A 76 9.64 -16.46 -8.29
CA GLU A 76 10.26 -16.48 -9.61
C GLU A 76 9.33 -17.11 -10.67
N ASP A 77 8.68 -18.24 -10.35
CA ASP A 77 7.73 -18.89 -11.25
C ASP A 77 6.54 -17.97 -11.59
N ILE A 78 6.06 -17.19 -10.61
CA ILE A 78 4.99 -16.19 -10.84
C ILE A 78 5.52 -15.04 -11.69
N VAL A 79 6.70 -14.46 -11.38
CA VAL A 79 7.30 -13.36 -12.14
C VAL A 79 7.55 -13.76 -13.59
N ASN A 80 8.12 -14.95 -13.82
CA ASN A 80 8.35 -15.49 -15.15
C ASN A 80 7.04 -15.70 -15.92
N HIS A 81 5.99 -16.11 -15.23
CA HIS A 81 4.67 -16.26 -15.85
C HIS A 81 4.04 -14.92 -16.21
N VAL A 82 4.21 -13.89 -15.38
CA VAL A 82 3.80 -12.51 -15.67
C VAL A 82 4.55 -11.97 -16.89
N ASN A 83 5.88 -12.10 -16.92
CA ASN A 83 6.73 -11.64 -18.03
C ASN A 83 6.37 -12.31 -19.37
N LYS A 84 5.92 -13.58 -19.32
CA LYS A 84 5.47 -14.30 -20.54
C LYS A 84 4.14 -13.78 -21.08
N ASN A 85 3.26 -13.25 -20.22
CA ASN A 85 1.88 -12.91 -20.58
C ASN A 85 1.65 -11.41 -20.79
N PHE A 86 2.52 -10.54 -20.26
CA PHE A 86 2.37 -9.08 -20.32
C PHE A 86 3.64 -8.37 -20.78
N LYS A 87 3.48 -7.16 -21.32
CA LYS A 87 4.60 -6.27 -21.66
C LYS A 87 5.11 -5.59 -20.39
N ILE A 88 6.19 -6.09 -19.81
CA ILE A 88 6.81 -5.52 -18.63
C ILE A 88 7.92 -4.57 -19.06
N ASN A 89 7.89 -3.35 -18.51
CA ASN A 89 8.90 -2.34 -18.79
C ASN A 89 10.26 -2.76 -18.18
N SER A 90 11.36 -2.48 -18.85
CA SER A 90 12.71 -2.83 -18.36
C SER A 90 13.09 -2.14 -17.03
N ASN A 91 12.45 -1.01 -16.71
CA ASN A 91 12.62 -0.30 -15.44
C ASN A 91 11.41 -0.53 -14.50
N CYS A 92 10.89 -1.75 -14.46
CA CYS A 92 9.77 -2.12 -13.62
C CYS A 92 10.16 -2.13 -12.13
N GLU A 93 9.36 -1.48 -11.27
CA GLU A 93 9.44 -1.68 -9.83
C GLU A 93 8.76 -2.99 -9.48
N ILE A 94 9.50 -3.95 -8.92
CA ILE A 94 8.96 -5.23 -8.44
C ILE A 94 9.08 -5.25 -6.92
N SER A 95 7.96 -5.01 -6.26
CA SER A 95 7.86 -4.89 -4.80
C SER A 95 7.32 -6.17 -4.17
N ILE A 96 7.83 -6.51 -2.99
CA ILE A 96 7.30 -7.60 -2.16
C ILE A 96 7.09 -7.14 -0.71
N GLU A 97 5.91 -7.43 -0.14
CA GLU A 97 5.67 -7.31 1.30
C GLU A 97 6.23 -8.54 2.03
N ALA A 98 6.81 -8.29 3.20
CA ALA A 98 7.53 -9.30 3.96
C ALA A 98 7.36 -9.10 5.47
N ASN A 99 7.42 -10.20 6.22
CA ASN A 99 7.63 -10.12 7.66
C ASN A 99 9.08 -10.46 8.01
N PRO A 100 9.69 -9.84 9.02
CA PRO A 100 11.04 -10.18 9.46
C PRO A 100 11.22 -11.67 9.74
N GLU A 101 10.24 -12.30 10.42
CA GLU A 101 10.28 -13.71 10.78
C GLU A 101 10.39 -14.69 9.60
N ASP A 102 9.98 -14.29 8.41
CA ASP A 102 10.07 -15.15 7.23
C ASP A 102 11.51 -15.31 6.72
N PHE A 103 12.43 -14.45 7.16
CA PHE A 103 13.84 -14.45 6.76
C PHE A 103 14.80 -14.95 7.84
N PHE A 104 14.31 -15.59 8.90
CA PHE A 104 15.19 -16.23 9.88
C PHE A 104 15.92 -17.45 9.31
N GLU A 105 15.31 -18.14 8.35
CA GLU A 105 15.85 -19.34 7.71
C GLU A 105 16.00 -19.18 6.19
N LYS A 106 15.47 -18.11 5.58
CA LYS A 106 15.54 -17.85 4.14
C LYS A 106 16.65 -16.88 3.81
N ASP A 107 17.36 -17.15 2.73
CA ASP A 107 18.32 -16.21 2.17
C ASP A 107 17.59 -15.08 1.44
N ILE A 108 17.70 -13.87 1.95
CA ILE A 108 17.07 -12.68 1.39
C ILE A 108 17.66 -12.29 0.03
N SER A 109 18.93 -12.65 -0.23
CA SER A 109 19.61 -12.38 -1.49
C SER A 109 18.94 -13.06 -2.68
N GLU A 110 18.32 -14.23 -2.46
CA GLU A 110 17.61 -14.98 -3.50
C GLU A 110 16.42 -14.19 -4.07
N TYR A 111 15.78 -13.35 -3.26
CA TYR A 111 14.67 -12.51 -3.73
C TYR A 111 15.18 -11.34 -4.60
N SER A 112 16.33 -10.77 -4.29
CA SER A 112 16.99 -9.77 -5.13
C SER A 112 17.44 -10.39 -6.47
N ASN A 113 18.01 -11.60 -6.44
CA ASN A 113 18.50 -12.32 -7.63
C ASN A 113 17.40 -12.61 -8.67
N ILE A 114 16.15 -12.81 -8.23
CA ILE A 114 15.01 -13.03 -9.14
C ILE A 114 14.35 -11.74 -9.63
N GLY A 115 14.94 -10.58 -9.34
CA GLY A 115 14.50 -9.29 -9.85
C GLY A 115 13.58 -8.49 -8.95
N ILE A 116 13.30 -8.95 -7.71
CA ILE A 116 12.66 -8.10 -6.70
C ILE A 116 13.63 -6.93 -6.41
N ASN A 117 13.18 -5.69 -6.59
CA ASN A 117 14.02 -4.50 -6.40
C ASN A 117 13.48 -3.53 -5.33
N ARG A 118 12.37 -3.87 -4.70
CA ARG A 118 11.83 -3.18 -3.53
C ARG A 118 11.25 -4.19 -2.54
N ILE A 119 11.60 -4.07 -1.25
CA ILE A 119 11.06 -4.92 -0.18
C ILE A 119 10.43 -4.05 0.92
N SER A 120 9.25 -4.45 1.40
CA SER A 120 8.52 -3.77 2.48
C SER A 120 8.42 -4.69 3.68
N PHE A 121 9.03 -4.32 4.81
CA PHE A 121 8.97 -5.11 6.03
C PHE A 121 7.90 -4.61 6.99
N GLY A 122 6.97 -5.48 7.34
CA GLY A 122 6.00 -5.25 8.41
C GLY A 122 6.65 -5.36 9.79
N VAL A 123 7.46 -4.39 10.19
CA VAL A 123 8.14 -4.35 11.49
C VAL A 123 7.15 -3.96 12.59
N GLN A 124 6.35 -2.95 12.34
CA GLN A 124 5.31 -2.35 13.17
C GLN A 124 5.82 -1.56 14.37
N SER A 125 6.84 -2.02 15.09
CA SER A 125 7.50 -1.32 16.20
C SER A 125 8.90 -1.90 16.48
N PHE A 126 9.76 -1.12 17.12
CA PHE A 126 11.03 -1.58 17.69
C PHE A 126 10.98 -1.69 19.23
N LEU A 127 9.79 -1.78 19.81
CA LEU A 127 9.57 -2.08 21.22
C LEU A 127 8.86 -3.44 21.37
N ASP A 128 9.51 -4.39 22.06
CA ASP A 128 9.00 -5.76 22.22
C ASP A 128 7.64 -5.81 22.92
N SER A 129 7.35 -4.85 23.81
CA SER A 129 6.04 -4.71 24.47
C SER A 129 4.93 -4.40 23.45
N GLU A 130 5.20 -3.54 22.48
CA GLU A 130 4.27 -3.17 21.40
C GLU A 130 4.10 -4.30 20.39
N LEU A 131 5.20 -4.96 20.00
CA LEU A 131 5.17 -6.15 19.15
C LEU A 131 4.31 -7.25 19.76
N LYS A 132 4.46 -7.49 21.06
CA LYS A 132 3.62 -8.44 21.82
C LYS A 132 2.15 -8.03 21.84
N PHE A 133 1.85 -6.74 22.03
CA PHE A 133 0.49 -6.21 21.99
C PHE A 133 -0.13 -6.43 20.59
N LEU A 134 0.62 -6.18 19.52
CA LEU A 134 0.23 -6.38 18.13
C LEU A 134 0.25 -7.87 17.71
N THR A 135 0.62 -8.78 18.60
CA THR A 135 0.74 -10.23 18.37
C THR A 135 1.73 -10.61 17.25
N ARG A 136 2.78 -9.79 17.07
CA ARG A 136 3.88 -10.07 16.13
C ARG A 136 4.69 -11.28 16.60
N GLN A 137 5.37 -11.96 15.67
CA GLN A 137 6.11 -13.19 15.93
C GLN A 137 7.63 -12.97 16.01
N HIS A 138 8.09 -11.78 15.71
CA HIS A 138 9.49 -11.37 15.83
C HIS A 138 9.69 -10.41 17.01
N THR A 139 10.92 -10.30 17.45
CA THR A 139 11.40 -9.30 18.40
C THR A 139 12.03 -8.11 17.66
N SER A 140 12.23 -7.00 18.37
CA SER A 140 12.89 -5.81 17.85
C SER A 140 14.31 -6.11 17.33
N ILE A 141 15.07 -6.94 18.05
CA ILE A 141 16.44 -7.34 17.66
C ILE A 141 16.43 -8.22 16.41
N GLU A 142 15.50 -9.15 16.30
CA GLU A 142 15.37 -10.01 15.11
C GLU A 142 15.01 -9.18 13.87
N ALA A 143 14.06 -8.24 13.99
CA ALA A 143 13.73 -7.32 12.91
C ALA A 143 14.94 -6.48 12.49
N GLU A 144 15.68 -5.91 13.45
CA GLU A 144 16.88 -5.12 13.17
C GLU A 144 17.94 -5.93 12.40
N ASN A 145 18.18 -7.19 12.79
CA ASN A 145 19.16 -8.06 12.14
C ASN A 145 18.76 -8.40 10.70
N VAL A 146 17.48 -8.70 10.47
CA VAL A 146 16.96 -8.98 9.12
C VAL A 146 17.10 -7.76 8.22
N ILE A 147 16.75 -6.56 8.72
CA ILE A 147 16.87 -5.34 7.92
C ILE A 147 18.32 -5.01 7.60
N LYS A 148 19.26 -5.17 8.56
CA LYS A 148 20.69 -4.99 8.32
C LYS A 148 21.22 -5.93 7.24
N ASN A 149 20.73 -7.17 7.22
CA ASN A 149 21.07 -8.10 6.13
C ASN A 149 20.44 -7.66 4.80
N ALA A 150 19.18 -7.20 4.81
CA ALA A 150 18.48 -6.75 3.60
C ALA A 150 19.17 -5.56 2.91
N VAL A 151 19.73 -4.62 3.67
CA VAL A 151 20.44 -3.43 3.15
C VAL A 151 21.66 -3.81 2.28
N GLU A 152 22.21 -5.02 2.43
CA GLU A 152 23.30 -5.49 1.60
C GLU A 152 22.86 -5.88 0.17
N TYR A 153 21.57 -6.15 -0.03
CA TYR A 153 21.02 -6.68 -1.29
C TYR A 153 19.95 -5.80 -1.93
N PHE A 154 19.37 -4.85 -1.18
CA PHE A 154 18.28 -3.99 -1.64
C PHE A 154 18.58 -2.52 -1.44
N ASP A 155 18.54 -1.74 -2.51
CA ASP A 155 18.64 -0.27 -2.47
C ASP A 155 17.32 0.42 -2.12
N ASN A 156 16.20 -0.31 -2.09
CA ASN A 156 14.87 0.24 -1.82
C ASN A 156 14.13 -0.62 -0.79
N ILE A 157 14.26 -0.22 0.47
CA ILE A 157 13.65 -0.88 1.62
C ILE A 157 12.62 0.04 2.25
N ASN A 158 11.42 -0.50 2.49
CA ASN A 158 10.40 0.12 3.32
C ASN A 158 10.27 -0.58 4.67
N LEU A 159 9.99 0.20 5.72
CA LEU A 159 9.54 -0.30 7.02
C LEU A 159 8.14 0.21 7.30
N ASP A 160 7.23 -0.71 7.62
CA ASP A 160 5.91 -0.36 8.13
C ASP A 160 5.98 -0.21 9.66
N ILE A 161 5.53 0.93 10.17
CA ILE A 161 5.47 1.27 11.59
C ILE A 161 4.03 1.63 11.94
N ILE A 162 3.53 1.10 13.04
CA ILE A 162 2.20 1.45 13.57
C ILE A 162 2.38 2.32 14.81
N TYR A 163 1.71 3.45 14.83
CA TYR A 163 1.70 4.36 15.98
C TYR A 163 0.30 4.60 16.53
N SER A 164 0.21 5.36 17.62
CA SER A 164 -1.03 5.61 18.37
C SER A 164 -1.66 4.33 18.95
N LEU A 165 -0.79 3.40 19.41
CA LEU A 165 -1.26 2.23 20.13
C LEU A 165 -1.85 2.63 21.50
N PRO A 166 -2.76 1.83 22.09
CA PRO A 166 -3.22 2.04 23.47
C PRO A 166 -2.06 2.19 24.44
N SER A 167 -2.06 3.28 25.19
CA SER A 167 -1.02 3.61 26.18
C SER A 167 0.38 3.90 25.61
N GLN A 168 0.55 3.94 24.30
CA GLN A 168 1.80 4.40 23.67
C GLN A 168 2.02 5.88 23.98
N THR A 169 3.27 6.25 24.21
CA THR A 169 3.68 7.65 24.39
C THR A 169 4.47 8.14 23.17
N ILE A 170 4.61 9.46 23.05
CA ILE A 170 5.48 10.07 21.99
C ILE A 170 6.92 9.55 22.12
N LYS A 171 7.39 9.27 23.33
CA LYS A 171 8.74 8.70 23.54
C LYS A 171 8.86 7.27 22.97
N ASP A 172 7.79 6.48 23.04
CA ASP A 172 7.80 5.09 22.54
C ASP A 172 7.88 5.08 21.01
N ILE A 173 7.08 5.91 20.32
CA ILE A 173 7.18 6.03 18.87
C ILE A 173 8.50 6.68 18.44
N ASP A 174 9.05 7.61 19.20
CA ASP A 174 10.36 8.20 18.92
C ASP A 174 11.48 7.16 18.90
N ILE A 175 11.45 6.17 19.79
CA ILE A 175 12.39 5.04 19.81
C ILE A 175 12.29 4.26 18.49
N SER A 176 11.07 3.91 18.07
CA SER A 176 10.85 3.13 16.85
C SER A 176 11.25 3.89 15.59
N LEU A 177 10.92 5.17 15.49
CA LEU A 177 11.32 6.01 14.35
C LEU A 177 12.84 6.25 14.32
N THR A 178 13.45 6.50 15.47
CA THR A 178 14.90 6.68 15.56
C THR A 178 15.62 5.44 15.07
N LYS A 179 15.19 4.24 15.49
CA LYS A 179 15.76 2.98 15.02
C LYS A 179 15.58 2.80 13.50
N ALA A 180 14.41 3.10 12.95
CA ALA A 180 14.16 3.05 11.51
C ALA A 180 15.09 4.01 10.72
N ILE A 181 15.30 5.22 11.24
CA ILE A 181 16.20 6.22 10.65
C ILE A 181 17.68 5.75 10.72
N GLU A 182 18.11 5.20 11.87
CA GLU A 182 19.48 4.66 12.05
C GLU A 182 19.78 3.51 11.08
N LEU A 183 18.78 2.67 10.76
CA LEU A 183 18.90 1.61 9.75
C LEU A 183 19.02 2.16 8.32
N ASN A 184 18.89 3.47 8.15
CA ASN A 184 19.10 4.20 6.91
C ASN A 184 18.25 3.72 5.72
N VAL A 185 17.06 3.18 5.98
CA VAL A 185 16.14 2.74 4.94
C VAL A 185 15.64 3.89 4.08
N GLN A 186 15.15 3.59 2.88
CA GLN A 186 14.77 4.61 1.89
C GLN A 186 13.33 5.07 2.05
N HIS A 187 12.49 4.24 2.68
CA HIS A 187 11.07 4.47 2.79
C HIS A 187 10.55 4.04 4.16
N ILE A 188 9.60 4.78 4.71
CA ILE A 188 8.91 4.46 5.97
C ILE A 188 7.42 4.70 5.77
N SER A 189 6.62 3.65 6.00
CA SER A 189 5.17 3.73 6.10
C SER A 189 4.80 3.83 7.58
N ALA A 190 4.19 4.94 7.98
CA ALA A 190 3.77 5.15 9.35
C ALA A 190 2.23 5.26 9.40
N TYR A 191 1.60 4.27 10.03
CA TYR A 191 0.15 4.13 10.09
C TYR A 191 -0.38 4.37 11.50
N THR A 192 -1.43 5.17 11.63
CA THR A 192 -2.23 5.21 12.85
C THR A 192 -2.94 3.87 13.04
N LEU A 193 -2.91 3.32 14.25
CA LEU A 193 -3.63 2.09 14.55
C LEU A 193 -5.14 2.26 14.34
N THR A 194 -5.71 1.47 13.44
CA THR A 194 -7.16 1.42 13.19
C THR A 194 -7.80 0.23 13.92
N TYR A 195 -9.10 0.38 14.23
CA TYR A 195 -9.87 -0.64 14.97
C TYR A 195 -10.96 -1.19 14.07
N GLU A 196 -10.61 -2.14 13.22
CA GLU A 196 -11.51 -2.76 12.25
C GLU A 196 -12.47 -3.75 12.93
N GLU A 197 -13.78 -3.62 12.68
CA GLU A 197 -14.84 -4.35 13.39
C GLU A 197 -14.69 -5.87 13.41
N ARG A 198 -14.09 -6.44 12.36
CA ARG A 198 -13.88 -7.90 12.23
C ARG A 198 -12.67 -8.43 12.97
N THR A 199 -11.88 -7.57 13.60
CA THR A 199 -10.62 -7.95 14.23
C THR A 199 -10.78 -8.34 15.71
N PRO A 200 -9.89 -9.19 16.24
CA PRO A 200 -9.82 -9.45 17.70
C PRO A 200 -9.54 -8.19 18.51
N LEU A 201 -8.76 -7.25 17.99
CA LEU A 201 -8.43 -5.98 18.65
C LEU A 201 -9.68 -5.13 18.89
N TYR A 202 -10.56 -5.02 17.88
CA TYR A 202 -11.84 -4.31 18.01
C TYR A 202 -12.72 -4.93 19.10
N LYS A 203 -12.79 -6.27 19.15
CA LYS A 203 -13.52 -6.97 20.22
C LYS A 203 -12.96 -6.67 21.62
N THR A 204 -11.64 -6.48 21.73
CA THR A 204 -10.98 -6.11 22.98
C THR A 204 -11.33 -4.67 23.38
N LEU A 205 -11.39 -3.76 22.40
CA LEU A 205 -11.86 -2.38 22.60
C LEU A 205 -13.32 -2.33 23.05
N GLN A 206 -14.21 -3.07 22.39
CA GLN A 206 -15.65 -3.14 22.73
C GLN A 206 -15.90 -3.67 24.15
N LYS A 207 -15.01 -4.52 24.66
CA LYS A 207 -15.06 -5.03 26.06
C LYS A 207 -14.45 -4.05 27.06
N ASN A 208 -14.02 -2.86 26.65
CA ASN A 208 -13.32 -1.86 27.47
C ASN A 208 -12.05 -2.39 28.17
N LEU A 209 -11.39 -3.39 27.57
CA LEU A 209 -10.11 -3.92 28.05
C LEU A 209 -8.92 -3.06 27.62
N ILE A 210 -9.10 -2.27 26.58
CA ILE A 210 -8.19 -1.23 26.09
C ILE A 210 -8.99 0.04 25.83
N LYS A 211 -8.30 1.18 25.73
CA LYS A 211 -8.89 2.47 25.35
C LYS A 211 -8.20 2.99 24.09
N LYS A 212 -8.99 3.45 23.12
CA LYS A 212 -8.51 4.21 21.98
C LYS A 212 -7.95 5.57 22.46
N ASN A 213 -6.89 6.07 21.82
CA ASN A 213 -6.42 7.42 22.04
C ASN A 213 -7.48 8.45 21.59
N SER A 214 -7.45 9.64 22.14
CA SER A 214 -8.33 10.73 21.68
C SER A 214 -7.87 11.26 20.32
N ASP A 215 -8.77 11.86 19.57
CA ASP A 215 -8.45 12.46 18.27
C ASP A 215 -7.34 13.53 18.39
N SER A 216 -7.34 14.31 19.50
CA SER A 216 -6.25 15.25 19.81
C SER A 216 -4.91 14.54 19.98
N SER A 217 -4.89 13.41 20.70
CA SER A 217 -3.67 12.64 20.89
C SER A 217 -3.20 11.98 19.59
N GLU A 218 -4.12 11.50 18.77
CA GLU A 218 -3.79 10.96 17.43
C GLU A 218 -3.17 12.05 16.54
N GLY A 219 -3.70 13.29 16.59
CA GLY A 219 -3.12 14.45 15.92
C GLY A 219 -1.71 14.78 16.42
N ASP A 220 -1.46 14.69 17.74
CA ASP A 220 -0.12 14.92 18.31
C ASP A 220 0.88 13.86 17.82
N PHE A 221 0.47 12.58 17.78
CA PHE A 221 1.28 11.51 17.19
C PHE A 221 1.58 11.76 15.71
N TYR A 222 0.57 12.08 14.92
CA TYR A 222 0.72 12.36 13.49
C TYR A 222 1.73 13.48 13.23
N ASN A 223 1.57 14.60 13.94
CA ASN A 223 2.46 15.75 13.80
C ASN A 223 3.90 15.38 14.19
N PHE A 224 4.08 14.68 15.31
CA PHE A 224 5.40 14.23 15.76
C PHE A 224 6.07 13.30 14.74
N VAL A 225 5.35 12.31 14.21
CA VAL A 225 5.86 11.37 13.18
C VAL A 225 6.29 12.14 11.93
N SER A 226 5.43 13.05 11.45
CA SER A 226 5.71 13.86 10.27
C SER A 226 6.94 14.75 10.47
N GLU A 227 7.00 15.53 11.55
CA GLU A 227 8.13 16.41 11.86
C GLU A 227 9.45 15.63 12.03
N LYS A 228 9.39 14.48 12.73
CA LYS A 228 10.56 13.62 12.96
C LYS A 228 11.13 13.11 11.64
N LEU A 229 10.31 12.57 10.76
CA LEU A 229 10.76 11.98 9.50
C LEU A 229 11.23 13.06 8.51
N ILE A 230 10.50 14.18 8.38
CA ILE A 230 10.89 15.30 7.51
C ILE A 230 12.23 15.89 7.97
N SER A 231 12.43 16.12 9.27
CA SER A 231 13.69 16.66 9.80
C SER A 231 14.89 15.71 9.60
N ASN A 232 14.63 14.42 9.30
CA ASN A 232 15.64 13.43 8.99
C ASN A 232 15.74 13.08 7.49
N GLY A 233 15.25 13.97 6.61
CA GLY A 233 15.47 13.91 5.17
C GLY A 233 14.48 13.06 4.38
N TYR A 234 13.37 12.63 4.99
CA TYR A 234 12.28 11.99 4.27
C TYR A 234 11.28 13.02 3.77
N LYS A 235 10.75 12.84 2.58
CA LYS A 235 9.63 13.62 2.04
C LYS A 235 8.32 12.93 2.41
N HIS A 236 7.41 13.67 3.02
CA HIS A 236 6.03 13.24 3.27
C HIS A 236 5.26 13.37 1.95
N TYR A 237 5.20 12.30 1.15
CA TYR A 237 4.68 12.38 -0.22
C TYR A 237 3.22 11.92 -0.35
N GLU A 238 2.67 11.27 0.68
CA GLU A 238 1.25 10.95 0.82
C GLU A 238 0.92 10.74 2.31
N VAL A 239 -0.35 10.61 2.65
CA VAL A 239 -0.87 10.68 4.03
C VAL A 239 -0.18 9.79 5.06
N SER A 240 0.38 8.64 4.67
CA SER A 240 0.99 7.66 5.58
C SER A 240 2.43 7.30 5.21
N ASN A 241 2.94 7.75 4.06
CA ASN A 241 4.23 7.28 3.54
C ASN A 241 5.24 8.42 3.40
N PHE A 242 6.46 8.09 3.81
CA PHE A 242 7.62 8.98 3.81
C PHE A 242 8.76 8.31 3.06
N ALA A 243 9.40 9.02 2.15
CA ALA A 243 10.47 8.48 1.33
C ALA A 243 11.61 9.47 1.15
N LYS A 244 12.84 8.95 1.05
CA LYS A 244 13.97 9.71 0.49
C LYS A 244 13.69 10.02 -0.97
N ASP A 245 14.35 11.04 -1.51
CA ASP A 245 14.10 11.48 -2.88
C ASP A 245 14.34 10.36 -3.90
N GLY A 246 13.34 10.11 -4.75
CA GLY A 246 13.38 9.05 -5.77
C GLY A 246 12.97 7.65 -5.29
N TYR A 247 12.60 7.48 -4.01
CA TYR A 247 12.23 6.18 -3.41
C TYR A 247 10.76 6.06 -3.04
N GLN A 248 9.91 6.95 -3.54
CA GLN A 248 8.46 6.82 -3.42
C GLN A 248 8.00 5.50 -4.04
N CYS A 249 7.06 4.80 -3.40
CA CYS A 249 6.49 3.57 -3.94
C CYS A 249 5.71 3.88 -5.23
N ARG A 250 6.28 3.49 -6.38
CA ARG A 250 5.69 3.78 -7.69
C ARG A 250 4.35 3.09 -7.88
N HIS A 251 4.18 1.91 -7.26
CA HIS A 251 2.92 1.20 -7.33
C HIS A 251 1.80 1.92 -6.56
N ASN A 252 2.09 2.41 -5.33
CA ASN A 252 1.11 3.15 -4.54
C ASN A 252 0.72 4.48 -5.20
N LEU A 253 1.69 5.15 -5.82
CA LEU A 253 1.41 6.38 -6.57
C LEU A 253 0.37 6.18 -7.68
N LYS A 254 0.31 5.00 -8.33
CA LYS A 254 -0.73 4.73 -9.34
C LYS A 254 -2.14 4.83 -8.79
N TYR A 255 -2.36 4.40 -7.56
CA TYR A 255 -3.67 4.56 -6.91
C TYR A 255 -4.00 6.04 -6.68
N TRP A 256 -3.05 6.77 -6.10
CA TRP A 256 -3.21 8.18 -5.79
C TRP A 256 -3.34 9.06 -7.03
N GLU A 257 -2.65 8.72 -8.08
CA GLU A 257 -2.67 9.43 -9.36
C GLU A 257 -3.78 8.96 -10.30
N TYR A 258 -4.69 8.10 -9.85
CA TYR A 258 -5.81 7.61 -10.65
C TYR A 258 -5.35 6.94 -11.95
N GLU A 259 -4.31 6.12 -11.87
CA GLU A 259 -3.77 5.35 -13.00
C GLU A 259 -4.32 3.93 -13.03
N ASN A 260 -4.20 3.27 -14.20
CA ASN A 260 -4.64 1.90 -14.39
C ASN A 260 -3.82 0.92 -13.54
N TYR A 261 -4.52 -0.05 -12.96
CA TYR A 261 -3.89 -1.20 -12.32
C TYR A 261 -4.78 -2.43 -12.41
N ILE A 262 -4.15 -3.60 -12.44
CA ILE A 262 -4.82 -4.90 -12.52
C ILE A 262 -4.38 -5.74 -11.34
N GLY A 263 -5.35 -6.24 -10.58
CA GLY A 263 -5.14 -7.12 -9.45
C GLY A 263 -5.43 -8.56 -9.80
N PHE A 264 -4.54 -9.46 -9.41
CA PHE A 264 -4.67 -10.91 -9.51
C PHE A 264 -4.71 -11.56 -8.11
N GLY A 265 -5.38 -12.68 -8.02
CA GLY A 265 -5.59 -13.40 -6.76
C GLY A 265 -6.91 -13.04 -6.06
N PRO A 266 -7.34 -13.85 -5.05
CA PRO A 266 -8.60 -13.60 -4.35
C PRO A 266 -8.56 -12.28 -3.58
N SER A 267 -9.68 -11.55 -3.54
CA SER A 267 -9.82 -10.23 -2.90
C SER A 267 -9.02 -9.09 -3.56
N SER A 268 -8.33 -9.31 -4.68
CA SER A 268 -7.67 -8.24 -5.41
C SER A 268 -8.69 -7.29 -6.06
N HIS A 269 -8.31 -6.03 -6.16
CA HIS A 269 -9.07 -4.99 -6.85
C HIS A 269 -8.34 -4.54 -8.10
N SER A 270 -9.08 -4.02 -9.07
CA SER A 270 -8.55 -3.51 -10.34
C SER A 270 -9.28 -2.25 -10.76
N MET A 271 -8.60 -1.41 -11.51
CA MET A 271 -9.17 -0.23 -12.17
C MET A 271 -8.48 -0.01 -13.51
N VAL A 272 -9.24 -0.06 -14.59
CA VAL A 272 -8.76 0.24 -15.95
C VAL A 272 -9.75 1.16 -16.64
N ASN A 273 -9.28 2.31 -17.08
CA ASN A 273 -10.09 3.33 -17.77
C ASN A 273 -11.40 3.69 -17.05
N GLY A 274 -11.35 3.75 -15.71
CA GLY A 274 -12.50 4.09 -14.85
C GLY A 274 -13.51 2.97 -14.65
N VAL A 275 -13.25 1.76 -15.16
CA VAL A 275 -13.99 0.55 -14.83
C VAL A 275 -13.29 -0.15 -13.68
N ARG A 276 -14.02 -0.45 -12.63
CA ARG A 276 -13.53 -1.14 -11.44
C ARG A 276 -14.11 -2.54 -11.35
N TRP A 277 -13.30 -3.46 -10.83
CA TRP A 277 -13.76 -4.80 -10.43
C TRP A 277 -12.92 -5.33 -9.29
N ASN A 278 -13.47 -6.33 -8.61
CA ASN A 278 -12.77 -7.09 -7.59
C ASN A 278 -12.99 -8.60 -7.79
N ASN A 279 -11.99 -9.35 -7.39
CA ASN A 279 -12.08 -10.80 -7.34
C ASN A 279 -12.78 -11.28 -6.07
N TYR A 280 -13.38 -12.49 -6.13
CA TYR A 280 -13.97 -13.13 -4.96
C TYR A 280 -13.02 -13.14 -3.77
N ARG A 281 -13.52 -12.69 -2.62
CA ARG A 281 -12.81 -12.74 -1.32
C ARG A 281 -12.84 -14.15 -0.69
N ASP A 282 -13.07 -15.19 -1.47
CA ASP A 282 -13.13 -16.58 -1.06
C ASP A 282 -12.28 -17.44 -1.99
N ILE A 283 -11.23 -18.09 -1.46
CA ILE A 283 -10.29 -18.89 -2.27
C ILE A 283 -10.95 -20.11 -2.92
N VAL A 284 -12.02 -20.67 -2.32
CA VAL A 284 -12.74 -21.81 -2.88
C VAL A 284 -13.54 -21.35 -4.10
N LYS A 285 -14.26 -20.22 -3.97
CA LYS A 285 -15.00 -19.64 -5.08
C LYS A 285 -14.07 -19.16 -6.19
N TYR A 286 -12.98 -18.46 -5.83
CA TYR A 286 -11.92 -18.07 -6.74
C TYR A 286 -11.40 -19.27 -7.57
N SER A 287 -11.04 -20.38 -6.91
CA SER A 287 -10.56 -21.57 -7.56
C SER A 287 -11.62 -22.26 -8.45
N SER A 288 -12.88 -22.24 -8.00
CA SER A 288 -14.00 -22.81 -8.77
C SER A 288 -14.21 -22.09 -10.10
N MET A 289 -14.21 -20.74 -10.09
CA MET A 289 -14.35 -19.95 -11.31
C MET A 289 -13.24 -20.27 -12.33
N LEU A 290 -12.01 -20.32 -11.86
CA LEU A 290 -10.86 -20.63 -12.70
C LEU A 290 -10.91 -22.08 -13.24
N SER A 291 -11.44 -23.05 -12.48
CA SER A 291 -11.62 -24.42 -12.98
C SER A 291 -12.57 -24.47 -14.18
N GLU A 292 -13.53 -23.57 -14.25
CA GLU A 292 -14.48 -23.40 -15.36
C GLU A 292 -13.93 -22.50 -16.50
N ASN A 293 -12.66 -22.10 -16.48
CA ASN A 293 -12.06 -21.13 -17.39
C ASN A 293 -12.74 -19.75 -17.39
N LYS A 294 -13.27 -19.32 -16.25
CA LYS A 294 -13.87 -18.01 -16.04
C LYS A 294 -12.97 -17.17 -15.13
N LEU A 295 -12.89 -15.86 -15.42
CA LEU A 295 -12.24 -14.92 -14.52
C LEU A 295 -12.99 -14.86 -13.18
N PRO A 296 -12.28 -14.79 -12.03
CA PRO A 296 -12.88 -14.90 -10.71
C PRO A 296 -13.45 -13.56 -10.21
N ILE A 297 -14.06 -12.80 -11.09
CA ILE A 297 -14.64 -11.48 -10.81
C ILE A 297 -15.95 -11.65 -10.04
N GLU A 298 -16.02 -11.03 -8.86
CA GLU A 298 -17.19 -11.00 -8.01
C GLU A 298 -18.10 -9.85 -8.39
N GLU A 299 -17.53 -8.66 -8.54
CA GLU A 299 -18.25 -7.44 -8.89
C GLU A 299 -17.48 -6.65 -9.94
N LYS A 300 -18.19 -6.03 -10.87
CA LYS A 300 -17.65 -5.13 -11.88
C LYS A 300 -18.60 -3.98 -12.12
N TYR A 301 -18.11 -2.76 -12.02
CA TYR A 301 -18.92 -1.55 -12.17
C TYR A 301 -18.13 -0.40 -12.77
N GLU A 302 -18.83 0.56 -13.33
CA GLU A 302 -18.29 1.81 -13.81
C GLU A 302 -18.89 2.97 -13.01
N LEU A 303 -18.03 3.83 -12.48
CA LEU A 303 -18.45 5.05 -11.80
C LEU A 303 -19.02 6.04 -12.81
N ASN A 304 -20.10 6.74 -12.44
CA ASN A 304 -20.53 7.90 -13.21
C ASN A 304 -19.53 9.06 -13.08
N ILE A 305 -19.67 10.09 -13.92
CA ILE A 305 -18.68 11.18 -13.98
C ILE A 305 -18.51 11.92 -12.64
N ALA A 306 -19.60 12.12 -11.88
CA ALA A 306 -19.55 12.76 -10.58
C ALA A 306 -18.78 11.92 -9.55
N GLN A 307 -19.04 10.61 -9.53
CA GLN A 307 -18.33 9.67 -8.66
C GLN A 307 -16.84 9.59 -9.02
N LYS A 308 -16.50 9.53 -10.33
CA LYS A 308 -15.10 9.54 -10.81
C LYS A 308 -14.38 10.82 -10.35
N LYS A 309 -15.07 11.96 -10.40
CA LYS A 309 -14.52 13.26 -10.01
C LYS A 309 -14.19 13.32 -8.51
N ILE A 310 -15.16 12.94 -7.65
CA ILE A 310 -14.95 12.90 -6.20
C ILE A 310 -13.82 11.92 -5.85
N GLU A 311 -13.82 10.74 -6.45
CA GLU A 311 -12.77 9.74 -6.20
C GLU A 311 -11.39 10.24 -6.64
N PHE A 312 -11.28 10.85 -7.82
CA PHE A 312 -10.04 11.46 -8.30
C PHE A 312 -9.51 12.51 -7.30
N ILE A 313 -10.38 13.43 -6.87
CA ILE A 313 -10.02 14.48 -5.91
C ILE A 313 -9.56 13.87 -4.58
N MET A 314 -10.33 12.91 -4.06
CA MET A 314 -10.03 12.22 -2.81
C MET A 314 -8.66 11.52 -2.84
N LEU A 315 -8.35 10.82 -3.92
CA LEU A 315 -7.08 10.11 -4.08
C LEU A 315 -5.92 11.10 -4.27
N ALA A 316 -6.06 12.07 -5.16
CA ALA A 316 -5.02 13.04 -5.45
C ALA A 316 -4.65 13.89 -4.23
N LEU A 317 -5.62 14.34 -3.44
CA LEU A 317 -5.38 15.15 -2.25
C LEU A 317 -4.71 14.40 -1.11
N ARG A 318 -4.77 13.07 -1.11
CA ARG A 318 -4.02 12.24 -0.15
C ARG A 318 -2.54 12.04 -0.51
N SER A 319 -2.09 12.57 -1.66
CA SER A 319 -0.72 12.42 -2.13
C SER A 319 -0.23 13.68 -2.86
N THR A 320 0.20 13.53 -4.09
CA THR A 320 0.87 14.55 -4.90
C THR A 320 0.01 15.78 -5.23
N GLY A 321 -1.29 15.69 -4.99
CA GLY A 321 -2.25 16.74 -5.27
C GLY A 321 -2.87 16.64 -6.66
N ILE A 322 -3.72 17.60 -6.98
CA ILE A 322 -4.50 17.66 -8.21
C ILE A 322 -3.69 18.37 -9.28
N ASN A 323 -3.19 17.61 -10.26
CA ASN A 323 -2.61 18.20 -11.47
C ASN A 323 -3.73 18.73 -12.36
N PHE A 324 -3.69 20.03 -12.71
CA PHE A 324 -4.77 20.71 -13.43
C PHE A 324 -4.92 20.22 -14.87
N GLU A 325 -3.82 19.90 -15.55
CA GLU A 325 -3.85 19.35 -16.90
C GLU A 325 -4.50 17.96 -16.91
N LYS A 326 -4.10 17.08 -15.98
CA LYS A 326 -4.69 15.75 -15.81
C LYS A 326 -6.18 15.84 -15.50
N TYR A 327 -6.59 16.71 -14.57
CA TYR A 327 -7.99 16.95 -14.25
C TYR A 327 -8.79 17.37 -15.48
N ASN A 328 -8.30 18.39 -16.22
CA ASN A 328 -8.95 18.85 -17.44
C ASN A 328 -8.99 17.75 -18.52
N SER A 329 -7.93 16.98 -18.66
CA SER A 329 -7.88 15.89 -19.67
C SER A 329 -8.95 14.82 -19.43
N ILE A 330 -9.23 14.50 -18.15
CA ILE A 330 -10.20 13.47 -17.74
C ILE A 330 -11.64 14.02 -17.77
N PHE A 331 -11.87 15.19 -17.15
CA PHE A 331 -13.22 15.72 -16.91
C PHE A 331 -13.67 16.76 -17.89
N LYS A 332 -12.77 17.31 -18.75
CA LYS A 332 -13.01 18.40 -19.70
C LYS A 332 -13.49 19.68 -19.02
N GLU A 333 -13.08 19.88 -17.77
CA GLU A 333 -13.43 21.03 -16.93
C GLU A 333 -12.18 21.62 -16.29
N ASP A 334 -12.25 22.88 -15.92
CA ASP A 334 -11.15 23.58 -15.22
C ASP A 334 -11.35 23.55 -13.71
N PHE A 335 -10.44 22.90 -13.00
CA PHE A 335 -10.51 22.71 -11.55
C PHE A 335 -10.60 24.04 -10.77
N LYS A 336 -9.84 25.07 -11.19
CA LYS A 336 -9.83 26.38 -10.51
C LYS A 336 -11.16 27.13 -10.69
N THR A 337 -11.80 26.95 -11.84
CA THR A 337 -13.11 27.52 -12.11
C THR A 337 -14.19 26.85 -11.29
N GLU A 338 -14.13 25.54 -11.16
CA GLU A 338 -15.14 24.74 -10.46
C GLU A 338 -15.02 24.88 -8.93
N PHE A 339 -13.80 24.80 -8.38
CA PHE A 339 -13.55 24.76 -6.94
C PHE A 339 -12.80 25.96 -6.39
N GLY A 340 -12.74 27.08 -7.11
CA GLY A 340 -11.93 28.25 -6.72
C GLY A 340 -12.22 28.81 -5.34
N ASN A 341 -13.46 28.80 -4.88
CA ASN A 341 -13.82 29.22 -3.52
C ASN A 341 -13.24 28.30 -2.46
N SER A 342 -13.37 26.98 -2.62
CA SER A 342 -12.80 25.95 -1.74
C SER A 342 -11.27 26.05 -1.69
N VAL A 343 -10.64 26.19 -2.85
CA VAL A 343 -9.18 26.37 -2.99
C VAL A 343 -8.71 27.60 -2.21
N ASN A 344 -9.36 28.75 -2.40
CA ASN A 344 -8.98 29.99 -1.72
C ASN A 344 -9.15 29.90 -0.20
N GLU A 345 -10.21 29.26 0.29
CA GLU A 345 -10.44 29.06 1.72
C GLU A 345 -9.37 28.14 2.33
N LEU A 346 -9.03 27.02 1.66
CA LEU A 346 -7.99 26.09 2.11
C LEU A 346 -6.60 26.74 2.15
N ILE A 347 -6.24 27.55 1.16
CA ILE A 347 -4.99 28.30 1.14
C ILE A 347 -4.96 29.32 2.29
N LYS A 348 -6.03 30.10 2.49
CA LYS A 348 -6.14 31.09 3.58
C LYS A 348 -5.94 30.43 4.95
N ASN A 349 -6.45 29.21 5.13
CA ASN A 349 -6.33 28.44 6.38
C ASN A 349 -5.03 27.64 6.49
N LYS A 350 -4.13 27.74 5.50
CA LYS A 350 -2.84 27.04 5.42
C LYS A 350 -2.96 25.51 5.38
N PHE A 351 -4.07 24.98 4.89
CA PHE A 351 -4.26 23.53 4.67
C PHE A 351 -3.78 23.07 3.32
N SER A 352 -3.50 23.99 2.40
CA SER A 352 -3.11 23.64 1.03
C SER A 352 -2.13 24.63 0.44
N ASN A 353 -1.46 24.16 -0.62
CA ASN A 353 -0.56 24.90 -1.46
C ASN A 353 -1.08 24.89 -2.91
N ILE A 354 -0.77 25.93 -3.67
CA ILE A 354 -1.07 25.99 -5.10
C ILE A 354 0.18 26.44 -5.85
N SER A 355 0.44 25.76 -6.96
CA SER A 355 1.43 26.13 -7.96
C SER A 355 0.76 26.50 -9.29
N GLN A 356 1.55 26.72 -10.33
CA GLN A 356 1.04 26.90 -11.67
C GLN A 356 0.21 25.70 -12.13
N ASP A 357 0.67 24.50 -11.84
CA ASP A 357 0.19 23.24 -12.45
C ASP A 357 -0.53 22.32 -11.46
N ASN A 358 -0.47 22.63 -10.14
CA ASN A 358 -0.93 21.68 -9.12
C ASN A 358 -1.56 22.38 -7.91
N PHE A 359 -2.54 21.70 -7.29
CA PHE A 359 -3.11 22.02 -5.99
C PHE A 359 -2.93 20.82 -5.05
N SER A 360 -2.22 20.99 -3.94
CA SER A 360 -1.91 19.91 -3.00
C SER A 360 -2.22 20.33 -1.56
N LEU A 361 -2.43 19.36 -0.69
CA LEU A 361 -2.50 19.62 0.74
C LEU A 361 -1.11 19.95 1.29
N SER A 362 -1.08 20.76 2.35
CA SER A 362 0.08 20.95 3.20
C SER A 362 0.18 19.78 4.20
N GLU A 363 1.28 19.67 4.95
CA GLU A 363 1.41 18.72 6.06
C GLU A 363 0.24 18.84 7.05
N LYS A 364 -0.17 20.07 7.37
CA LYS A 364 -1.35 20.34 8.18
C LYS A 364 -2.64 19.86 7.51
N GLY A 365 -2.73 19.94 6.19
CA GLY A 365 -3.87 19.47 5.41
C GLY A 365 -3.94 17.95 5.36
N PHE A 366 -2.80 17.27 5.28
CA PHE A 366 -2.77 15.80 5.31
C PHE A 366 -3.35 15.23 6.60
N ALA A 367 -3.11 15.88 7.75
CA ALA A 367 -3.65 15.45 9.04
C ALA A 367 -5.18 15.40 9.09
N VAL A 368 -5.86 16.13 8.21
CA VAL A 368 -7.32 16.25 8.14
C VAL A 368 -7.84 16.11 6.68
N ALA A 369 -7.18 15.27 5.91
CA ALA A 369 -7.45 15.13 4.48
C ALA A 369 -8.89 14.68 4.20
N ASP A 370 -9.43 13.76 4.99
CA ASP A 370 -10.77 13.20 4.81
C ASP A 370 -11.85 14.25 5.11
N GLU A 371 -11.67 15.06 6.17
CA GLU A 371 -12.55 16.16 6.50
C GLU A 371 -12.51 17.26 5.44
N ILE A 372 -11.33 17.53 4.87
CA ILE A 372 -11.19 18.49 3.76
C ILE A 372 -11.97 18.01 2.56
N VAL A 373 -11.80 16.76 2.13
CA VAL A 373 -12.52 16.21 0.98
C VAL A 373 -14.01 16.24 1.22
N ALA A 374 -14.49 15.77 2.36
CA ALA A 374 -15.91 15.73 2.68
C ALA A 374 -16.59 17.10 2.78
N LYS A 375 -15.83 18.13 3.17
CA LYS A 375 -16.38 19.49 3.38
C LYS A 375 -16.32 20.37 2.13
N TYR A 376 -15.29 20.23 1.30
CA TYR A 376 -14.96 21.21 0.26
C TYR A 376 -15.17 20.70 -1.16
N PHE A 377 -15.30 19.42 -1.35
CA PHE A 377 -15.43 18.75 -2.64
C PHE A 377 -16.57 17.71 -2.66
#